data_fecd18b956efdac3e63884523eaf4e9d
#
_entry.id   fecd18b956efdac3e63884523eaf4e9d
#
_cell.length_a   1.000
_cell.length_b   1.000
_cell.length_c   1.000
_cell.angle_alpha   90.00
_cell.angle_beta   90.00
_cell.angle_gamma   90.00
#
_symmetry.space_group_name_H-M   'P 1'
#
loop_
_entity.id
_entity.type
_entity.pdbx_description
1 polymer ?
#
loop_
_entity_poly.entity_id
_entity_poly.type
_entity_poly.pdbx_seq_one_letter_code
_entity_poly.pdbx_strand_id
1 'polypeptide(L)'
;MNTPIPNQIIREITPLSDKDCFYIAERYKTEFTYPIHNHSEFELNFTEKAAGVRRVVGDSSEVIGDYDLVLITGKDLEHVWEQNECRSKEIREITIQFSSDLFFKSFINKNQFDSIRRMLDKAQKGLCFPMSAILKIYPMLDTLASEKQGFYAVIKFMTILYELSLFEEEARTLSSSSFAKIDVHSDSRRVQKVQEYINLHYQEEIRLGQLAG
;
A
#
# COMPACT_ATOMS: atom_id res chain seq x y z
N MET A 1 4.57 23.16 23.44
CA MET A 1 5.79 22.47 22.96
C MET A 1 5.37 21.03 22.66
N ASN A 2 5.02 20.77 21.39
CA ASN A 2 4.74 19.38 20.97
C ASN A 2 6.06 18.76 20.60
N THR A 3 6.55 17.87 21.46
CA THR A 3 7.63 16.95 21.11
C THR A 3 7.18 16.10 19.93
N PRO A 4 7.93 16.03 18.82
CA PRO A 4 7.59 15.11 17.75
C PRO A 4 7.64 13.68 18.30
N ILE A 5 6.52 12.96 18.15
CA ILE A 5 6.44 11.53 18.49
C ILE A 5 7.49 10.83 17.62
N PRO A 6 8.43 10.07 18.21
CA PRO A 6 9.39 9.34 17.39
C PRO A 6 8.63 8.41 16.45
N ASN A 7 9.10 8.27 15.21
CA ASN A 7 8.54 7.42 14.16
C ASN A 7 8.48 5.95 14.60
N GLN A 8 7.49 5.63 15.38
CA GLN A 8 7.23 4.27 15.81
C GLN A 8 6.43 3.61 14.69
N ILE A 9 7.00 2.55 14.13
CA ILE A 9 6.28 1.69 13.19
C ILE A 9 5.17 1.01 13.99
N ILE A 10 3.94 1.16 13.52
CA ILE A 10 2.78 0.59 14.18
C ILE A 10 2.54 -0.81 13.65
N ARG A 11 2.40 -1.78 14.55
CA ARG A 11 1.79 -3.06 14.22
C ARG A 11 0.28 -2.86 14.20
N GLU A 12 -0.31 -2.83 13.01
CA GLU A 12 -1.76 -2.72 12.87
C GLU A 12 -2.44 -4.03 13.30
N ILE A 13 -3.51 -3.88 14.06
CA ILE A 13 -4.44 -4.97 14.36
C ILE A 13 -5.65 -4.76 13.45
N THR A 14 -5.76 -5.59 12.43
CA THR A 14 -6.86 -5.48 11.48
C THR A 14 -8.18 -5.89 12.12
N PRO A 15 -9.31 -5.25 11.74
CA PRO A 15 -10.63 -5.64 12.23
C PRO A 15 -11.16 -6.96 11.61
N LEU A 16 -10.35 -7.69 10.89
CA LEU A 16 -10.72 -8.96 10.26
C LEU A 16 -10.92 -10.03 11.35
N SER A 17 -12.11 -10.60 11.45
CA SER A 17 -12.39 -11.71 12.35
C SER A 17 -12.10 -13.06 11.67
N ASP A 18 -11.85 -14.10 12.47
CA ASP A 18 -11.66 -15.48 11.97
C ASP A 18 -12.89 -16.06 11.25
N LYS A 19 -14.02 -15.38 11.31
CA LYS A 19 -15.28 -15.79 10.66
C LYS A 19 -15.51 -15.08 9.34
N ASP A 20 -14.72 -14.07 9.01
CA ASP A 20 -14.88 -13.25 7.83
C ASP A 20 -13.83 -13.62 6.76
N CYS A 21 -14.25 -13.65 5.50
CA CYS A 21 -13.34 -13.88 4.37
C CYS A 21 -12.43 -12.68 4.13
N PHE A 22 -12.92 -11.47 4.36
CA PHE A 22 -12.17 -10.23 4.23
C PHE A 22 -12.85 -9.11 5.04
N TYR A 23 -12.08 -8.09 5.35
CA TYR A 23 -12.54 -6.81 5.85
C TYR A 23 -12.38 -5.77 4.74
N ILE A 24 -13.37 -4.89 4.57
CA ILE A 24 -13.32 -3.80 3.62
C ILE A 24 -13.63 -2.49 4.31
N ALA A 25 -12.82 -1.47 4.06
CA ALA A 25 -13.06 -0.11 4.49
C ALA A 25 -12.99 0.83 3.29
N GLU A 26 -14.10 1.50 3.00
CA GLU A 26 -14.16 2.60 2.05
C GLU A 26 -14.20 3.91 2.82
N ARG A 27 -13.28 4.82 2.49
CA ARG A 27 -13.12 6.11 3.17
C ARG A 27 -13.00 7.23 2.16
N TYR A 28 -13.65 8.34 2.47
CA TYR A 28 -13.43 9.62 1.80
C TYR A 28 -12.70 10.54 2.76
N LYS A 29 -11.57 11.07 2.34
CA LYS A 29 -10.67 11.84 3.20
C LYS A 29 -10.06 13.04 2.46
N THR A 30 -9.57 14.00 3.24
CA THR A 30 -8.86 15.18 2.73
C THR A 30 -7.34 15.06 2.86
N GLU A 31 -6.89 14.09 3.64
CA GLU A 31 -5.46 13.88 3.93
C GLU A 31 -5.16 12.45 4.36
N PHE A 32 -3.92 12.03 4.19
CA PHE A 32 -3.36 10.80 4.72
C PHE A 32 -2.63 11.10 6.03
N THR A 33 -3.14 10.57 7.13
CA THR A 33 -2.61 10.78 8.48
C THR A 33 -2.17 9.48 9.15
N TYR A 34 -2.48 8.33 8.53
CA TYR A 34 -2.13 7.04 9.11
C TYR A 34 -0.60 6.85 9.01
N PRO A 35 0.05 6.45 10.10
CA PRO A 35 1.51 6.35 10.14
C PRO A 35 2.03 5.10 9.42
N ILE A 36 3.35 4.98 9.32
CA ILE A 36 4.02 3.77 8.84
C ILE A 36 3.58 2.59 9.71
N HIS A 37 3.13 1.53 9.04
CA HIS A 37 2.61 0.34 9.70
C HIS A 37 2.95 -0.93 8.93
N ASN A 38 2.70 -2.05 9.58
CA ASN A 38 2.70 -3.38 9.00
C ASN A 38 1.63 -4.24 9.67
N HIS A 39 1.24 -5.32 9.02
CA HIS A 39 0.26 -6.30 9.51
C HIS A 39 0.51 -7.68 8.90
N SER A 40 -0.20 -8.70 9.40
CA SER A 40 -0.05 -10.09 8.94
C SER A 40 -0.95 -10.45 7.77
N GLU A 41 -2.03 -9.73 7.63
CA GLU A 41 -3.05 -9.93 6.60
C GLU A 41 -2.53 -9.45 5.25
N PHE A 42 -3.08 -10.02 4.19
CA PHE A 42 -2.91 -9.50 2.84
C PHE A 42 -3.77 -8.24 2.69
N GLU A 43 -3.27 -7.25 1.95
CA GLU A 43 -3.98 -6.01 1.72
C GLU A 43 -4.02 -5.65 0.24
N LEU A 44 -5.22 -5.35 -0.26
CA LEU A 44 -5.44 -4.66 -1.52
C LEU A 44 -5.87 -3.23 -1.20
N ASN A 45 -5.02 -2.27 -1.53
CA ASN A 45 -5.28 -0.85 -1.32
C ASN A 45 -5.50 -0.15 -2.67
N PHE A 46 -6.62 0.54 -2.79
CA PHE A 46 -6.98 1.36 -3.92
C PHE A 46 -7.16 2.81 -3.49
N THR A 47 -6.60 3.74 -4.26
CA THR A 47 -6.83 5.17 -4.07
C THR A 47 -7.28 5.83 -5.38
N GLU A 48 -8.17 6.79 -5.24
CA GLU A 48 -8.72 7.61 -6.33
C GLU A 48 -8.64 9.08 -5.93
N LYS A 49 -8.36 9.97 -6.91
CA LYS A 49 -8.13 11.40 -6.71
C LYS A 49 -6.95 11.68 -5.76
N ALA A 50 -5.91 10.85 -5.85
CA ALA A 50 -4.77 10.86 -4.94
C ALA A 50 -3.49 11.45 -5.56
N ALA A 51 -3.59 12.18 -6.69
CA ALA A 51 -2.42 12.74 -7.35
C ALA A 51 -1.56 13.57 -6.39
N GLY A 52 -0.25 13.26 -6.34
CA GLY A 52 0.69 13.94 -5.46
C GLY A 52 0.89 13.27 -4.10
N VAL A 53 0.12 12.23 -3.75
CA VAL A 53 0.40 11.39 -2.58
C VAL A 53 1.70 10.62 -2.78
N ARG A 54 2.50 10.50 -1.74
CA ARG A 54 3.68 9.64 -1.72
C ARG A 54 3.30 8.30 -1.12
N ARG A 55 3.47 7.23 -1.91
CA ARG A 55 3.34 5.86 -1.45
C ARG A 55 4.73 5.32 -1.12
N VAL A 56 4.88 4.74 0.05
CA VAL A 56 6.07 4.03 0.48
C VAL A 56 5.71 2.59 0.81
N VAL A 57 6.41 1.63 0.20
CA VAL A 57 6.23 0.19 0.44
C VAL A 57 7.62 -0.45 0.51
N GLY A 58 8.03 -0.89 1.69
CA GLY A 58 9.40 -1.32 1.94
C GLY A 58 10.40 -0.22 1.60
N ASP A 59 11.34 -0.53 0.71
CA ASP A 59 12.37 0.42 0.23
C ASP A 59 11.97 1.21 -1.03
N SER A 60 10.73 1.05 -1.51
CA SER A 60 10.19 1.82 -2.64
C SER A 60 9.47 3.06 -2.14
N SER A 61 9.75 4.23 -2.72
CA SER A 61 9.07 5.49 -2.44
C SER A 61 8.75 6.22 -3.74
N GLU A 62 7.47 6.48 -3.99
CA GLU A 62 6.99 7.05 -5.26
C GLU A 62 5.84 8.03 -5.03
N VAL A 63 5.81 9.07 -5.85
CA VAL A 63 4.64 9.97 -5.95
C VAL A 63 3.65 9.38 -6.95
N ILE A 64 2.41 9.13 -6.50
CA ILE A 64 1.39 8.49 -7.30
C ILE A 64 0.54 9.50 -8.08
N GLY A 65 -0.15 8.99 -9.11
CA GLY A 65 -1.14 9.73 -9.89
C GLY A 65 -2.52 9.77 -9.22
N ASP A 66 -3.55 10.06 -10.01
CA ASP A 66 -4.94 10.10 -9.51
C ASP A 66 -5.44 8.75 -9.01
N TYR A 67 -4.97 7.67 -9.62
CA TYR A 67 -5.32 6.30 -9.27
C TYR A 67 -4.07 5.52 -8.90
N ASP A 68 -4.18 4.72 -7.85
CA ASP A 68 -3.17 3.76 -7.45
C ASP A 68 -3.85 2.48 -6.94
N LEU A 69 -3.28 1.34 -7.26
CA LEU A 69 -3.76 0.04 -6.81
C LEU A 69 -2.58 -0.84 -6.46
N VAL A 70 -2.50 -1.24 -5.21
CA VAL A 70 -1.39 -2.03 -4.68
C VAL A 70 -1.92 -3.24 -3.92
N LEU A 71 -1.32 -4.40 -4.20
CA LEU A 71 -1.51 -5.62 -3.42
C LEU A 71 -0.25 -5.90 -2.61
N ILE A 72 -0.41 -6.08 -1.30
CA ILE A 72 0.65 -6.40 -0.35
C ILE A 72 0.31 -7.74 0.30
N THR A 73 1.19 -8.74 0.16
CA THR A 73 1.06 -10.03 0.82
C THR A 73 2.28 -10.36 1.68
N GLY A 74 3.28 -9.49 1.68
CA GLY A 74 4.48 -9.60 2.50
C GLY A 74 4.12 -9.40 3.97
N LYS A 75 4.25 -10.47 4.74
CA LYS A 75 4.09 -10.40 6.19
C LYS A 75 5.15 -9.46 6.76
N ASP A 76 4.70 -8.48 7.52
CA ASP A 76 5.56 -7.46 8.12
C ASP A 76 6.23 -6.48 7.13
N LEU A 77 5.81 -6.43 5.85
CA LEU A 77 6.28 -5.42 4.90
C LEU A 77 5.72 -4.04 5.31
N GLU A 78 6.62 -3.13 5.68
CA GLU A 78 6.25 -1.79 6.13
C GLU A 78 5.74 -0.95 4.96
N HIS A 79 4.63 -0.24 5.19
CA HIS A 79 4.04 0.61 4.17
C HIS A 79 3.31 1.81 4.75
N VAL A 80 3.13 2.85 3.90
CA VAL A 80 2.39 4.07 4.23
C VAL A 80 2.04 4.85 2.96
N TRP A 81 0.90 5.53 2.98
CA TRP A 81 0.57 6.62 2.06
C TRP A 81 0.67 7.94 2.82
N GLU A 82 1.43 8.88 2.29
CA GLU A 82 1.69 10.18 2.91
C GLU A 82 1.13 11.30 2.04
N GLN A 83 0.60 12.34 2.67
CA GLN A 83 -0.04 13.46 1.97
C GLN A 83 0.86 14.11 0.91
N ASN A 84 2.13 14.31 1.23
CA ASN A 84 3.12 14.91 0.34
C ASN A 84 2.57 16.16 -0.40
N GLU A 85 2.52 16.18 -1.72
CA GLU A 85 2.05 17.30 -2.55
C GLU A 85 0.57 17.21 -2.93
N CYS A 86 -0.16 16.20 -2.48
CA CYS A 86 -1.57 16.02 -2.79
C CYS A 86 -2.42 17.14 -2.18
N ARG A 87 -3.24 17.77 -3.02
CA ARG A 87 -4.15 18.86 -2.62
C ARG A 87 -5.62 18.50 -2.77
N SER A 88 -5.91 17.26 -3.11
CA SER A 88 -7.28 16.78 -3.23
C SER A 88 -8.01 16.87 -1.89
N LYS A 89 -9.27 17.28 -1.94
CA LYS A 89 -10.16 17.31 -0.77
C LYS A 89 -11.19 16.18 -0.76
N GLU A 90 -11.09 15.30 -1.75
CA GLU A 90 -12.03 14.20 -1.97
C GLU A 90 -11.29 12.93 -2.36
N ILE A 91 -10.23 12.58 -1.61
CA ILE A 91 -9.51 11.34 -1.83
C ILE A 91 -10.42 10.19 -1.42
N ARG A 92 -10.64 9.25 -2.33
CA ARG A 92 -11.32 7.98 -2.00
C ARG A 92 -10.27 6.90 -1.80
N GLU A 93 -10.39 6.18 -0.71
CA GLU A 93 -9.55 5.03 -0.42
C GLU A 93 -10.40 3.80 -0.12
N ILE A 94 -10.10 2.70 -0.76
CA ILE A 94 -10.68 1.39 -0.47
C ILE A 94 -9.54 0.47 -0.03
N THR A 95 -9.59 0.03 1.22
CA THR A 95 -8.65 -0.93 1.79
C THR A 95 -9.39 -2.25 2.01
N ILE A 96 -8.87 -3.33 1.44
CA ILE A 96 -9.41 -4.69 1.62
C ILE A 96 -8.33 -5.53 2.26
N GLN A 97 -8.57 -6.00 3.49
CA GLN A 97 -7.66 -6.87 4.22
C GLN A 97 -8.26 -8.28 4.29
N PHE A 98 -7.44 -9.29 4.01
CA PHE A 98 -7.88 -10.68 3.98
C PHE A 98 -6.79 -11.64 4.46
N SER A 99 -7.21 -12.79 4.98
CA SER A 99 -6.28 -13.80 5.48
C SER A 99 -5.57 -14.51 4.32
N SER A 100 -4.32 -14.90 4.55
CA SER A 100 -3.61 -15.85 3.66
C SER A 100 -4.36 -17.19 3.49
N ASP A 101 -5.27 -17.50 4.39
CA ASP A 101 -6.10 -18.72 4.38
C ASP A 101 -7.41 -18.55 3.61
N LEU A 102 -7.67 -17.38 3.00
CA LEU A 102 -8.85 -17.15 2.13
C LEU A 102 -8.97 -18.25 1.08
N PHE A 103 -7.84 -18.70 0.55
CA PHE A 103 -7.77 -19.87 -0.32
C PHE A 103 -7.14 -21.02 0.47
N PHE A 104 -7.92 -22.05 0.84
CA PHE A 104 -7.37 -23.26 1.46
C PHE A 104 -6.19 -23.78 0.64
N LYS A 105 -5.14 -24.24 1.31
CA LYS A 105 -3.91 -24.76 0.64
C LYS A 105 -4.21 -25.80 -0.45
N SER A 106 -5.20 -26.68 -0.23
CA SER A 106 -5.61 -27.66 -1.21
C SER A 106 -6.33 -27.06 -2.42
N PHE A 107 -6.89 -25.86 -2.28
CA PHE A 107 -7.66 -25.17 -3.31
C PHE A 107 -6.75 -24.29 -4.16
N ILE A 108 -5.92 -23.44 -3.52
CA ILE A 108 -4.99 -22.53 -4.22
C ILE A 108 -3.95 -23.29 -5.08
N ASN A 109 -3.68 -24.56 -4.73
CA ASN A 109 -2.73 -25.40 -5.46
C ASN A 109 -3.36 -26.14 -6.67
N LYS A 110 -4.63 -25.87 -7.01
CA LYS A 110 -5.23 -26.37 -8.24
C LYS A 110 -4.83 -25.51 -9.43
N ASN A 111 -4.69 -26.13 -10.60
CA ASN A 111 -4.24 -25.46 -11.83
C ASN A 111 -5.07 -24.21 -12.18
N GLN A 112 -6.36 -24.19 -11.84
CA GLN A 112 -7.25 -23.06 -12.10
C GLN A 112 -6.91 -21.81 -11.28
N PHE A 113 -6.08 -21.94 -10.24
CA PHE A 113 -5.64 -20.86 -9.36
C PHE A 113 -4.17 -20.46 -9.58
N ASP A 114 -3.50 -21.02 -10.58
CA ASP A 114 -2.06 -20.78 -10.81
C ASP A 114 -1.73 -19.29 -11.00
N SER A 115 -2.57 -18.54 -11.72
CA SER A 115 -2.37 -17.10 -11.93
C SER A 115 -2.52 -16.32 -10.61
N ILE A 116 -3.54 -16.64 -9.81
CA ILE A 116 -3.75 -16.02 -8.51
C ILE A 116 -2.57 -16.32 -7.58
N ARG A 117 -2.11 -17.57 -7.52
CA ARG A 117 -0.98 -17.98 -6.69
C ARG A 117 0.28 -17.20 -7.07
N ARG A 118 0.65 -17.12 -8.36
CA ARG A 118 1.81 -16.36 -8.81
C ARG A 118 1.70 -14.86 -8.45
N MET A 119 0.52 -14.29 -8.64
CA MET A 119 0.26 -12.90 -8.26
C MET A 119 0.47 -12.68 -6.75
N LEU A 120 -0.10 -13.54 -5.90
CA LEU A 120 0.06 -13.45 -4.44
C LEU A 120 1.52 -13.63 -4.02
N ASP A 121 2.25 -14.56 -4.64
CA ASP A 121 3.68 -14.77 -4.36
C ASP A 121 4.51 -13.54 -4.75
N LYS A 122 4.22 -12.93 -5.90
CA LYS A 122 4.91 -11.72 -6.36
C LYS A 122 4.59 -10.49 -5.49
N ALA A 123 3.36 -10.43 -4.98
CA ALA A 123 2.89 -9.36 -4.10
C ALA A 123 3.52 -9.36 -2.69
N GLN A 124 4.33 -10.37 -2.35
CA GLN A 124 5.12 -10.35 -1.11
C GLN A 124 6.10 -9.16 -1.02
N LYS A 125 6.41 -8.55 -2.15
CA LYS A 125 7.24 -7.34 -2.27
C LYS A 125 6.43 -6.08 -2.56
N GLY A 126 5.11 -6.16 -2.42
CA GLY A 126 4.19 -5.15 -2.92
C GLY A 126 4.10 -5.16 -4.45
N LEU A 127 2.91 -5.22 -4.98
CA LEU A 127 2.62 -5.30 -6.41
C LEU A 127 1.70 -4.15 -6.82
N CYS A 128 2.21 -3.24 -7.65
CA CYS A 128 1.47 -2.11 -8.17
C CYS A 128 0.91 -2.44 -9.56
N PHE A 129 -0.38 -2.26 -9.73
CA PHE A 129 -1.08 -2.61 -10.97
C PHE A 129 -1.15 -1.44 -11.96
N PRO A 130 -1.11 -1.72 -13.27
CA PRO A 130 -1.28 -0.70 -14.30
C PRO A 130 -2.72 -0.19 -14.36
N MET A 131 -2.92 0.97 -15.00
CA MET A 131 -4.24 1.59 -15.18
C MET A 131 -5.23 0.65 -15.90
N SER A 132 -4.77 -0.17 -16.86
CA SER A 132 -5.59 -1.17 -17.55
C SER A 132 -6.24 -2.15 -16.58
N ALA A 133 -5.49 -2.64 -15.58
CA ALA A 133 -6.00 -3.52 -14.54
C ALA A 133 -7.01 -2.78 -13.63
N ILE A 134 -6.70 -1.54 -13.24
CA ILE A 134 -7.61 -0.70 -12.44
C ILE A 134 -8.94 -0.54 -13.14
N LEU A 135 -8.93 -0.10 -14.40
CA LEU A 135 -10.16 0.09 -15.19
C LEU A 135 -10.96 -1.20 -15.35
N LYS A 136 -10.28 -2.35 -15.45
CA LYS A 136 -10.94 -3.66 -15.57
C LYS A 136 -11.75 -4.02 -14.33
N ILE A 137 -11.20 -3.77 -13.14
CA ILE A 137 -11.84 -4.18 -11.88
C ILE A 137 -12.69 -3.09 -11.25
N TYR A 138 -12.55 -1.83 -11.70
CA TYR A 138 -13.20 -0.67 -11.07
C TYR A 138 -14.72 -0.86 -10.85
N PRO A 139 -15.52 -1.36 -11.81
CA PRO A 139 -16.97 -1.53 -11.60
C PRO A 139 -17.32 -2.53 -10.50
N MET A 140 -16.46 -3.53 -10.27
CA MET A 140 -16.64 -4.50 -9.18
C MET A 140 -16.18 -3.92 -7.86
N LEU A 141 -15.03 -3.23 -7.85
CA LEU A 141 -14.48 -2.59 -6.68
C LEU A 141 -15.39 -1.49 -6.15
N ASP A 142 -15.93 -0.67 -7.04
CA ASP A 142 -16.87 0.43 -6.74
C ASP A 142 -18.13 -0.03 -6.01
N THR A 143 -18.57 -1.24 -6.29
CA THR A 143 -19.80 -1.80 -5.70
C THR A 143 -19.53 -2.83 -4.59
N LEU A 144 -18.28 -3.17 -4.31
CA LEU A 144 -17.96 -4.21 -3.34
C LEU A 144 -18.33 -3.82 -1.90
N ALA A 145 -17.98 -2.58 -1.50
CA ALA A 145 -18.26 -2.10 -0.14
C ALA A 145 -19.76 -1.99 0.17
N SER A 146 -20.60 -1.80 -0.86
CA SER A 146 -22.05 -1.69 -0.73
C SER A 146 -22.80 -3.01 -0.93
N GLU A 147 -22.09 -4.12 -1.25
CA GLU A 147 -22.71 -5.44 -1.45
C GLU A 147 -23.28 -5.98 -0.13
N LYS A 148 -24.60 -6.12 -0.07
CA LYS A 148 -25.32 -6.56 1.15
C LYS A 148 -25.32 -8.07 1.34
N GLN A 149 -25.12 -8.82 0.26
CA GLN A 149 -25.16 -10.27 0.30
C GLN A 149 -23.76 -10.82 0.45
N GLY A 150 -23.37 -11.24 1.64
CA GLY A 150 -22.01 -11.63 1.98
C GLY A 150 -21.40 -12.67 1.03
N PHE A 151 -22.18 -13.66 0.58
CA PHE A 151 -21.69 -14.64 -0.40
C PHE A 151 -21.32 -13.99 -1.74
N TYR A 152 -22.17 -13.09 -2.25
CA TYR A 152 -21.86 -12.38 -3.51
C TYR A 152 -20.69 -11.40 -3.35
N ALA A 153 -20.52 -10.79 -2.17
CA ALA A 153 -19.35 -9.98 -1.88
C ALA A 153 -18.05 -10.83 -1.97
N VAL A 154 -18.06 -12.05 -1.41
CA VAL A 154 -16.91 -12.97 -1.52
C VAL A 154 -16.63 -13.36 -2.98
N ILE A 155 -17.65 -13.74 -3.74
CA ILE A 155 -17.49 -14.09 -5.16
C ILE A 155 -16.96 -12.90 -5.97
N LYS A 156 -17.50 -11.70 -5.72
CA LYS A 156 -17.03 -10.46 -6.37
C LYS A 156 -15.55 -10.17 -6.04
N PHE A 157 -15.17 -10.30 -4.78
CA PHE A 157 -13.77 -10.13 -4.37
C PHE A 157 -12.84 -11.19 -4.98
N MET A 158 -13.23 -12.45 -4.98
CA MET A 158 -12.47 -13.51 -5.65
C MET A 158 -12.34 -13.24 -7.16
N THR A 159 -13.38 -12.70 -7.80
CA THR A 159 -13.34 -12.30 -9.21
C THR A 159 -12.37 -11.13 -9.42
N ILE A 160 -12.36 -10.13 -8.52
CA ILE A 160 -11.37 -9.04 -8.55
C ILE A 160 -9.95 -9.61 -8.49
N LEU A 161 -9.66 -10.50 -7.55
CA LEU A 161 -8.33 -11.13 -7.43
C LEU A 161 -7.96 -11.93 -8.69
N TYR A 162 -8.91 -12.65 -9.28
CA TYR A 162 -8.68 -13.37 -10.52
C TYR A 162 -8.38 -12.42 -11.68
N GLU A 163 -9.20 -11.40 -11.90
CA GLU A 163 -8.98 -10.42 -12.97
C GLU A 163 -7.62 -9.71 -12.81
N LEU A 164 -7.25 -9.33 -11.58
CA LEU A 164 -5.93 -8.75 -11.30
C LEU A 164 -4.79 -9.72 -11.60
N SER A 165 -5.00 -11.02 -11.37
CA SER A 165 -3.97 -12.04 -11.63
C SER A 165 -3.63 -12.19 -13.11
N LEU A 166 -4.52 -11.77 -14.02
CA LEU A 166 -4.26 -11.76 -15.46
C LEU A 166 -3.32 -10.63 -15.88
N PHE A 167 -3.12 -9.61 -15.02
CA PHE A 167 -2.18 -8.51 -15.21
C PHE A 167 -0.88 -8.68 -14.41
N GLU A 168 -0.62 -9.85 -13.85
CA GLU A 168 0.54 -10.11 -12.99
C GLU A 168 1.87 -9.80 -13.67
N GLU A 169 2.00 -10.06 -14.97
CA GLU A 169 3.21 -9.77 -15.74
C GLU A 169 3.39 -8.26 -16.02
N GLU A 170 2.29 -7.51 -16.18
CA GLU A 170 2.30 -6.06 -16.41
C GLU A 170 2.44 -5.29 -15.08
N ALA A 171 2.10 -5.91 -13.97
CA ALA A 171 2.18 -5.31 -12.65
C ALA A 171 3.64 -5.22 -12.18
N ARG A 172 3.97 -4.09 -11.55
CA ARG A 172 5.33 -3.77 -11.12
C ARG A 172 5.54 -4.10 -9.64
N THR A 173 6.58 -4.87 -9.36
CA THR A 173 7.04 -5.12 -7.99
C THR A 173 7.65 -3.84 -7.41
N LEU A 174 7.29 -3.51 -6.17
CA LEU A 174 7.69 -2.27 -5.51
C LEU A 174 8.99 -2.44 -4.72
N SER A 175 9.01 -3.29 -3.72
CA SER A 175 10.16 -3.44 -2.84
C SER A 175 11.20 -4.43 -3.40
N SER A 176 12.46 -4.22 -3.06
CA SER A 176 13.56 -5.12 -3.42
C SER A 176 13.44 -6.48 -2.74
N SER A 177 12.86 -6.52 -1.53
CA SER A 177 12.62 -7.76 -0.77
C SER A 177 11.31 -7.70 0.01
N SER A 178 10.79 -8.88 0.38
CA SER A 178 9.60 -9.00 1.25
C SER A 178 9.86 -8.63 2.72
N PHE A 179 11.11 -8.38 3.08
CA PHE A 179 11.54 -7.97 4.42
C PHE A 179 12.17 -6.58 4.41
N ALA A 180 12.08 -5.86 3.29
CA ALA A 180 12.57 -4.51 3.23
C ALA A 180 11.80 -3.64 4.20
N LYS A 181 12.55 -2.89 5.01
CA LYS A 181 11.99 -1.93 5.95
C LYS A 181 12.07 -0.55 5.34
N ILE A 182 11.12 0.28 5.70
CA ILE A 182 11.19 1.70 5.37
C ILE A 182 12.39 2.26 6.11
N ASP A 183 13.41 2.65 5.34
CA ASP A 183 14.51 3.40 5.92
C ASP A 183 13.98 4.78 6.31
N VAL A 184 13.60 4.92 7.57
CA VAL A 184 13.13 6.16 8.17
C VAL A 184 14.17 7.27 8.03
N HIS A 185 15.41 6.91 7.67
CA HIS A 185 16.53 7.79 7.38
C HIS A 185 16.82 7.93 5.88
N SER A 186 16.08 7.23 4.98
CA SER A 186 16.37 7.29 3.55
C SER A 186 15.92 8.60 2.91
N ASP A 187 16.70 9.00 1.97
CA ASP A 187 16.73 10.10 1.03
C ASP A 187 15.84 11.33 1.30
N SER A 188 14.55 11.24 1.49
CA SER A 188 13.73 12.44 1.68
C SER A 188 13.99 13.13 3.01
N ARG A 189 14.23 12.39 4.10
CA ARG A 189 14.56 12.98 5.41
C ARG A 189 16.03 13.34 5.53
N ARG A 190 16.93 12.56 4.93
CA ARG A 190 18.32 12.96 4.81
C ARG A 190 18.44 14.22 3.96
N VAL A 191 17.78 14.25 2.81
CA VAL A 191 17.72 15.44 1.94
C VAL A 191 17.03 16.60 2.68
N GLN A 192 15.95 16.35 3.40
CA GLN A 192 15.26 17.39 4.20
C GLN A 192 16.12 17.89 5.35
N LYS A 193 16.79 17.00 6.10
CA LYS A 193 17.76 17.39 7.14
C LYS A 193 18.96 18.15 6.56
N VAL A 194 19.46 17.71 5.41
CA VAL A 194 20.54 18.39 4.69
C VAL A 194 20.07 19.76 4.21
N GLN A 195 18.85 19.87 3.67
CA GLN A 195 18.25 21.16 3.30
C GLN A 195 18.02 22.09 4.50
N GLU A 196 17.48 21.54 5.60
CA GLU A 196 17.30 22.28 6.84
C GLU A 196 18.64 22.77 7.41
N TYR A 197 19.66 21.90 7.39
CA TYR A 197 21.01 22.28 7.82
C TYR A 197 21.61 23.37 6.92
N ILE A 198 21.49 23.20 5.60
CA ILE A 198 21.95 24.21 4.63
C ILE A 198 21.20 25.54 4.84
N ASN A 199 19.88 25.49 5.02
CA ASN A 199 19.08 26.71 5.25
C ASN A 199 19.41 27.41 6.55
N LEU A 200 19.83 26.68 7.58
CA LEU A 200 20.27 27.26 8.86
C LEU A 200 21.70 27.81 8.81
N HIS A 201 22.55 27.23 7.97
CA HIS A 201 23.99 27.54 7.92
C HIS A 201 24.48 28.08 6.57
N TYR A 202 23.57 28.50 5.67
CA TYR A 202 23.93 28.94 4.30
C TYR A 202 24.92 30.12 4.24
N GLN A 203 25.12 30.84 5.35
CA GLN A 203 26.09 31.94 5.47
C GLN A 203 27.45 31.46 5.97
N GLU A 204 27.62 30.18 6.29
CA GLU A 204 28.84 29.59 6.81
C GLU A 204 29.46 28.64 5.77
N GLU A 205 30.74 28.30 5.94
CA GLU A 205 31.40 27.29 5.10
C GLU A 205 30.92 25.89 5.50
N ILE A 206 30.04 25.28 4.67
CA ILE A 206 29.49 23.95 4.91
C ILE A 206 30.41 22.89 4.30
N ARG A 207 30.90 21.96 5.12
CA ARG A 207 31.74 20.84 4.66
C ARG A 207 30.92 19.56 4.56
N LEU A 208 31.21 18.73 3.54
CA LEU A 208 30.52 17.47 3.28
C LEU A 208 30.45 16.53 4.51
N GLY A 209 31.47 16.52 5.35
CA GLY A 209 31.49 15.74 6.57
C GLY A 209 30.46 16.17 7.64
N GLN A 210 29.94 17.38 7.56
CA GLN A 210 28.91 17.90 8.47
C GLN A 210 27.48 17.50 8.00
N LEU A 211 27.36 17.11 6.73
CA LEU A 211 26.10 16.68 6.12
C LEU A 211 25.91 15.16 6.20
N ALA A 212 26.95 14.41 6.58
CA ALA A 212 26.98 12.95 6.61
C ALA A 212 26.82 12.35 8.03
N GLY A 213 26.54 13.19 9.04
CA GLY A 213 26.37 12.79 10.45
C GLY A 213 24.94 12.54 10.86
#